data_6ede83f371424758f889a22a487c54a0
#
_entry.id   6ede83f371424758f889a22a487c54a0
#
_cell.length_a   1.000
_cell.length_b   1.000
_cell.length_c   1.000
_cell.angle_alpha   90.00
_cell.angle_beta   90.00
_cell.angle_gamma   90.00
#
_symmetry.space_group_name_H-M   'P 1'
#
loop_
_entity.id
_entity.type
_entity.pdbx_description
1 polymer ?
#
loop_
_entity_poly.entity_id
_entity_poly.type
_entity_poly.pdbx_seq_one_letter_code
_entity_poly.pdbx_strand_id
1 'polypeptide(L)'
;LERDKLRRLKTAPPSTLDGTPVQLQANIELPTDVEPVRASGATGVGLFRSEFLFMNRRDLPGEDEQYEAYREVVEGMKGLPVTIRTLDIGADKSMDGQDHHATVNPALGLRAIRYCLAEPQVFNTQLRAILRASRHGKAQILIPMLSTWNELHQAMACVELAGGQLRAEGVKFDEPVPVGGMIEVPAAAIALPMFIRKLDFLSIGTNDLIQYTLAIDRADDRVAHLYDPLHPAVLTLVAGTIQTATRGGVPVAVCGEMAGDPLL
;
A
#
# COMPACT_ATOMS: atom_id res chain seq x y z
N LEU A 1 -22.03 -11.64 -22.12
CA LEU A 1 -21.10 -12.73 -22.50
C LEU A 1 -19.81 -12.71 -21.66
N GLU A 2 -19.16 -11.58 -21.45
CA GLU A 2 -17.93 -11.48 -20.67
C GLU A 2 -18.19 -11.60 -19.15
N ARG A 3 -19.21 -10.91 -18.64
CA ARG A 3 -19.67 -11.05 -17.23
C ARG A 3 -20.07 -12.49 -16.86
N ASP A 4 -20.61 -13.27 -17.78
CA ASP A 4 -21.03 -14.66 -17.51
C ASP A 4 -19.82 -15.61 -17.49
N LYS A 5 -18.78 -15.32 -18.30
CA LYS A 5 -17.49 -16.02 -18.22
C LYS A 5 -16.81 -15.74 -16.87
N LEU A 6 -16.77 -14.48 -16.43
CA LEU A 6 -16.18 -14.08 -15.15
C LEU A 6 -16.93 -14.69 -13.96
N ARG A 7 -18.26 -14.84 -14.03
CA ARG A 7 -19.05 -15.53 -12.99
C ARG A 7 -18.60 -16.97 -12.75
N ARG A 8 -18.18 -17.69 -13.79
CA ARG A 8 -17.69 -19.07 -13.66
C ARG A 8 -16.32 -19.16 -13.03
N LEU A 9 -15.50 -18.11 -13.18
CA LEU A 9 -14.17 -18.05 -12.60
C LEU A 9 -14.19 -17.70 -11.10
N LYS A 10 -15.29 -17.14 -10.60
CA LYS A 10 -15.44 -16.71 -9.20
C LYS A 10 -15.19 -17.81 -8.18
N THR A 11 -15.53 -19.04 -8.51
CA THR A 11 -15.38 -20.22 -7.64
C THR A 11 -14.20 -21.11 -8.05
N ALA A 12 -13.48 -20.75 -9.10
CA ALA A 12 -12.30 -21.49 -9.52
C ALA A 12 -11.13 -21.19 -8.55
N PRO A 13 -10.38 -22.20 -8.09
CA PRO A 13 -9.21 -21.96 -7.28
C PRO A 13 -8.18 -21.19 -8.11
N PRO A 14 -7.70 -20.03 -7.60
CA PRO A 14 -6.69 -19.26 -8.30
C PRO A 14 -5.35 -19.97 -8.24
N SER A 15 -4.89 -20.47 -9.39
CA SER A 15 -3.60 -21.15 -9.53
C SER A 15 -3.01 -20.88 -10.91
N THR A 16 -1.69 -20.87 -10.98
CA THR A 16 -0.96 -20.82 -12.25
C THR A 16 -1.09 -22.14 -13.02
N LEU A 17 -0.64 -22.17 -14.28
CA LEU A 17 -0.72 -23.37 -15.12
C LEU A 17 0.08 -24.57 -14.58
N ASP A 18 1.13 -24.30 -13.80
CA ASP A 18 1.94 -25.32 -13.11
C ASP A 18 1.35 -25.76 -11.77
N GLY A 19 0.14 -25.24 -11.41
CA GLY A 19 -0.58 -25.61 -10.19
C GLY A 19 -0.16 -24.85 -8.94
N THR A 20 0.70 -23.82 -9.06
CA THR A 20 1.08 -22.99 -7.92
C THR A 20 -0.12 -22.13 -7.48
N PRO A 21 -0.57 -22.21 -6.21
CA PRO A 21 -1.67 -21.39 -5.74
C PRO A 21 -1.25 -19.92 -5.64
N VAL A 22 -2.13 -19.02 -6.06
CA VAL A 22 -1.96 -17.57 -5.92
C VAL A 22 -3.13 -16.97 -5.12
N GLN A 23 -2.88 -15.85 -4.45
CA GLN A 23 -3.94 -15.12 -3.76
C GLN A 23 -4.37 -13.94 -4.63
N LEU A 24 -5.66 -13.86 -4.94
CA LEU A 24 -6.24 -12.73 -5.66
C LEU A 24 -6.88 -11.80 -4.65
N GLN A 25 -6.28 -10.63 -4.48
CA GLN A 25 -6.73 -9.60 -3.56
C GLN A 25 -7.19 -8.37 -4.34
N ALA A 26 -8.10 -7.60 -3.75
CA ALA A 26 -8.63 -6.40 -4.39
C ALA A 26 -7.89 -5.14 -3.93
N ASN A 27 -7.84 -4.14 -4.82
CA ASN A 27 -7.51 -2.77 -4.46
C ASN A 27 -8.80 -2.00 -4.25
N ILE A 28 -8.89 -1.23 -3.16
CA ILE A 28 -10.06 -0.40 -2.84
C ILE A 28 -9.64 1.01 -2.47
N GLU A 29 -10.58 1.93 -2.60
CA GLU A 29 -10.42 3.32 -2.21
C GLU A 29 -11.44 3.75 -1.15
N LEU A 30 -12.62 3.14 -1.12
CA LEU A 30 -13.70 3.50 -0.21
C LEU A 30 -14.18 2.29 0.61
N PRO A 31 -14.70 2.50 1.83
CA PRO A 31 -15.34 1.43 2.61
C PRO A 31 -16.49 0.75 1.87
N THR A 32 -17.21 1.49 1.03
CA THR A 32 -18.31 0.95 0.18
C THR A 32 -17.86 -0.11 -0.84
N ASP A 33 -16.57 -0.20 -1.13
CA ASP A 33 -16.01 -1.20 -2.06
C ASP A 33 -15.95 -2.61 -1.45
N VAL A 34 -16.10 -2.73 -0.14
CA VAL A 34 -15.98 -4.01 0.59
C VAL A 34 -16.97 -5.06 0.11
N GLU A 35 -18.24 -4.69 -0.09
CA GLU A 35 -19.27 -5.64 -0.53
C GLU A 35 -19.01 -6.16 -1.95
N PRO A 36 -18.72 -5.32 -2.97
CA PRO A 36 -18.26 -5.78 -4.28
C PRO A 36 -17.03 -6.70 -4.21
N VAL A 37 -16.03 -6.37 -3.38
CA VAL A 37 -14.82 -7.18 -3.20
C VAL A 37 -15.15 -8.58 -2.70
N ARG A 38 -15.94 -8.69 -1.65
CA ARG A 38 -16.38 -9.99 -1.12
C ARG A 38 -17.23 -10.75 -2.15
N ALA A 39 -18.09 -10.02 -2.86
CA ALA A 39 -18.90 -10.59 -3.92
C ALA A 39 -18.07 -11.10 -5.11
N SER A 40 -16.87 -10.58 -5.36
CA SER A 40 -15.97 -11.05 -6.43
C SER A 40 -15.28 -12.37 -6.11
N GLY A 41 -15.19 -12.76 -4.84
CA GLY A 41 -14.44 -13.94 -4.39
C GLY A 41 -12.96 -13.63 -4.09
N ALA A 42 -12.60 -12.36 -3.93
CA ALA A 42 -11.25 -11.97 -3.53
C ALA A 42 -10.88 -12.55 -2.15
N THR A 43 -9.61 -12.91 -1.97
CA THR A 43 -9.09 -13.51 -0.75
C THR A 43 -8.70 -12.47 0.31
N GLY A 44 -8.87 -11.19 0.01
CA GLY A 44 -8.57 -10.07 0.91
C GLY A 44 -8.53 -8.74 0.17
N VAL A 45 -8.22 -7.69 0.91
CA VAL A 45 -7.86 -6.37 0.39
C VAL A 45 -6.34 -6.27 0.39
N GLY A 46 -5.74 -6.31 -0.80
CA GLY A 46 -4.30 -6.21 -0.98
C GLY A 46 -3.78 -4.78 -0.90
N LEU A 47 -4.65 -3.82 -1.19
CA LEU A 47 -4.35 -2.39 -1.08
C LEU A 47 -5.62 -1.60 -0.77
N PHE A 48 -5.70 -1.05 0.44
CA PHE A 48 -6.65 -0.01 0.78
C PHE A 48 -5.94 1.34 0.74
N ARG A 49 -6.30 2.16 -0.23
CA ARG A 49 -5.78 3.52 -0.40
C ARG A 49 -6.49 4.46 0.56
N SER A 50 -5.77 4.89 1.60
CA SER A 50 -6.35 5.73 2.66
C SER A 50 -6.49 7.20 2.30
N GLU A 51 -6.01 7.61 1.13
CA GLU A 51 -5.93 9.00 0.69
C GLU A 51 -7.28 9.69 0.59
N PHE A 52 -8.36 8.95 0.34
CA PHE A 52 -9.71 9.52 0.28
C PHE A 52 -10.11 10.27 1.56
N LEU A 53 -9.59 9.83 2.72
CA LEU A 53 -9.83 10.50 3.99
C LEU A 53 -9.20 11.89 4.09
N PHE A 54 -8.17 12.15 3.29
CA PHE A 54 -7.37 13.36 3.31
C PHE A 54 -7.68 14.32 2.15
N MET A 55 -8.46 13.88 1.17
CA MET A 55 -8.75 14.68 -0.03
C MET A 55 -10.00 15.54 0.14
N ASN A 56 -10.03 16.69 -0.59
CA ASN A 56 -11.19 17.56 -0.69
C ASN A 56 -11.70 18.12 0.66
N ARG A 57 -10.78 18.41 1.59
CA ARG A 57 -11.11 18.93 2.92
C ARG A 57 -10.14 20.04 3.33
N ARG A 58 -10.52 20.83 4.34
CA ARG A 58 -9.71 21.95 4.86
C ARG A 58 -8.86 21.56 6.07
N ASP A 59 -9.21 20.49 6.77
CA ASP A 59 -8.58 20.03 8.00
C ASP A 59 -8.16 18.56 7.88
N LEU A 60 -7.16 18.16 8.63
CA LEU A 60 -6.71 16.77 8.70
C LEU A 60 -7.76 15.89 9.38
N PRO A 61 -7.99 14.66 8.90
CA PRO A 61 -8.89 13.72 9.57
C PRO A 61 -8.31 13.34 10.94
N GLY A 62 -9.15 13.43 11.98
CA GLY A 62 -8.79 13.01 13.31
C GLY A 62 -8.62 11.49 13.43
N GLU A 63 -8.07 11.05 14.58
CA GLU A 63 -7.85 9.62 14.83
C GLU A 63 -9.15 8.81 14.78
N ASP A 64 -10.22 9.32 15.41
CA ASP A 64 -11.50 8.61 15.47
C ASP A 64 -12.15 8.48 14.09
N GLU A 65 -12.08 9.53 13.26
CA GLU A 65 -12.60 9.50 11.91
C GLU A 65 -11.87 8.45 11.04
N GLN A 66 -10.55 8.42 11.12
CA GLN A 66 -9.75 7.43 10.42
C GLN A 66 -10.02 6.02 10.95
N TYR A 67 -10.09 5.86 12.27
CA TYR A 67 -10.40 4.59 12.91
C TYR A 67 -11.74 4.02 12.45
N GLU A 68 -12.80 4.82 12.41
CA GLU A 68 -14.11 4.35 11.98
C GLU A 68 -14.09 3.85 10.53
N ALA A 69 -13.41 4.57 9.63
CA ALA A 69 -13.29 4.16 8.23
C ALA A 69 -12.48 2.85 8.08
N TYR A 70 -11.37 2.71 8.81
CA TYR A 70 -10.57 1.48 8.78
C TYR A 70 -11.31 0.31 9.43
N ARG A 71 -12.01 0.56 10.54
CA ARG A 71 -12.84 -0.44 11.20
C ARG A 71 -13.92 -0.99 10.28
N GLU A 72 -14.65 -0.11 9.58
CA GLU A 72 -15.71 -0.50 8.65
C GLU A 72 -15.19 -1.48 7.59
N VAL A 73 -14.02 -1.20 7.01
CA VAL A 73 -13.40 -2.08 6.02
C VAL A 73 -12.97 -3.40 6.66
N VAL A 74 -12.28 -3.36 7.80
CA VAL A 74 -11.75 -4.56 8.46
C VAL A 74 -12.87 -5.49 8.93
N GLU A 75 -13.92 -4.96 9.57
CA GLU A 75 -15.12 -5.71 9.98
C GLU A 75 -15.87 -6.27 8.77
N GLY A 76 -16.04 -5.44 7.74
CA GLY A 76 -16.74 -5.80 6.52
C GLY A 76 -16.09 -6.95 5.76
N MET A 77 -14.76 -7.11 5.86
CA MET A 77 -14.01 -8.21 5.25
C MET A 77 -14.15 -9.55 6.00
N LYS A 78 -14.81 -9.58 7.17
CA LYS A 78 -15.17 -10.81 7.91
C LYS A 78 -14.01 -11.80 8.11
N GLY A 79 -12.87 -11.31 8.58
CA GLY A 79 -11.68 -12.10 8.89
C GLY A 79 -10.74 -12.35 7.71
N LEU A 80 -11.05 -11.85 6.51
CA LEU A 80 -10.08 -11.75 5.41
C LEU A 80 -9.11 -10.59 5.67
N PRO A 81 -7.86 -10.69 5.22
CA PRO A 81 -6.85 -9.66 5.46
C PRO A 81 -7.17 -8.35 4.74
N VAL A 82 -6.81 -7.24 5.39
CA VAL A 82 -6.92 -5.88 4.86
C VAL A 82 -5.57 -5.18 5.01
N THR A 83 -4.92 -4.90 3.89
CA THR A 83 -3.67 -4.15 3.86
C THR A 83 -3.97 -2.67 3.67
N ILE A 84 -3.74 -1.89 4.73
CA ILE A 84 -3.98 -0.45 4.74
C ILE A 84 -2.67 0.27 4.44
N ARG A 85 -2.62 0.97 3.32
CA ARG A 85 -1.48 1.80 2.96
C ARG A 85 -1.52 3.10 3.76
N THR A 86 -0.39 3.43 4.40
CA THR A 86 -0.24 4.74 5.01
C THR A 86 -0.22 5.83 3.93
N LEU A 87 -0.48 7.05 4.34
CA LEU A 87 -0.70 8.19 3.46
C LEU A 87 0.34 8.30 2.34
N ASP A 88 -0.14 8.35 1.09
CA ASP A 88 0.67 8.51 -0.12
C ASP A 88 0.24 9.77 -0.90
N ILE A 89 0.32 10.92 -0.23
CA ILE A 89 0.05 12.23 -0.82
C ILE A 89 1.32 13.06 -0.75
N GLY A 90 1.53 13.92 -1.75
CA GLY A 90 2.60 14.90 -1.74
C GLY A 90 2.19 16.18 -0.99
N ALA A 91 3.17 16.92 -0.54
CA ALA A 91 2.96 18.23 0.12
C ALA A 91 2.32 19.29 -0.81
N ASP A 92 2.33 19.04 -2.12
CA ASP A 92 1.68 19.88 -3.15
C ASP A 92 0.15 19.80 -3.12
N LYS A 93 -0.40 18.74 -2.53
CA LYS A 93 -1.83 18.62 -2.23
C LYS A 93 -2.15 19.09 -0.82
N SER A 94 -1.43 20.15 -0.36
CA SER A 94 -1.68 20.75 0.94
C SER A 94 -3.12 21.21 1.04
N MET A 95 -3.75 20.85 2.13
CA MET A 95 -5.17 20.98 2.39
C MET A 95 -5.65 22.42 2.56
N ASP A 96 -4.74 23.35 2.68
CA ASP A 96 -5.04 24.77 3.00
C ASP A 96 -5.26 25.66 1.78
N GLY A 97 -5.13 25.14 0.55
CA GLY A 97 -5.22 25.98 -0.66
C GLY A 97 -4.18 27.09 -0.71
N GLN A 98 -3.17 27.07 0.18
CA GLN A 98 -2.04 27.95 0.13
C GLN A 98 -0.94 27.28 -0.69
N ASP A 99 -0.48 27.97 -1.73
CA ASP A 99 0.66 27.56 -2.56
C ASP A 99 1.95 27.54 -1.71
N HIS A 100 2.11 26.50 -0.88
CA HIS A 100 3.41 26.20 -0.31
C HIS A 100 4.28 25.59 -1.41
N HIS A 101 5.00 26.47 -2.13
CA HIS A 101 6.02 26.13 -3.12
C HIS A 101 5.66 24.90 -3.95
N ALA A 102 4.88 25.10 -5.01
CA ALA A 102 4.63 24.05 -6.00
C ALA A 102 5.98 23.42 -6.38
N THR A 103 6.24 22.23 -5.91
CA THR A 103 7.47 21.53 -6.25
C THR A 103 7.47 21.25 -7.74
N VAL A 104 8.58 21.55 -8.41
CA VAL A 104 8.72 21.34 -9.86
C VAL A 104 8.47 19.87 -10.23
N ASN A 105 8.77 18.96 -9.31
CA ASN A 105 8.60 17.51 -9.47
C ASN A 105 7.92 16.87 -8.25
N PRO A 106 6.59 16.94 -8.12
CA PRO A 106 5.86 16.40 -6.97
C PRO A 106 6.14 14.92 -6.70
N ALA A 107 6.30 14.13 -7.76
CA ALA A 107 6.60 12.70 -7.64
C ALA A 107 7.96 12.40 -7.00
N LEU A 108 8.91 13.33 -7.04
CA LEU A 108 10.25 13.20 -6.47
C LEU A 108 10.43 13.98 -5.16
N GLY A 109 9.42 14.72 -4.76
CA GLY A 109 9.46 15.64 -3.63
C GLY A 109 9.07 15.01 -2.28
N LEU A 110 8.48 15.86 -1.43
CA LEU A 110 7.99 15.50 -0.11
C LEU A 110 6.62 14.82 -0.24
N ARG A 111 6.62 13.50 -0.37
CA ARG A 111 5.38 12.67 -0.45
C ARG A 111 5.53 11.38 0.35
N ALA A 112 4.41 10.74 0.62
CA ALA A 112 4.32 9.43 1.25
C ALA A 112 5.11 9.34 2.56
N ILE A 113 5.94 8.31 2.74
CA ILE A 113 6.73 8.15 3.98
C ILE A 113 7.60 9.38 4.27
N ARG A 114 8.12 10.08 3.28
CA ARG A 114 8.92 11.29 3.50
C ARG A 114 8.09 12.40 4.15
N TYR A 115 6.86 12.60 3.69
CA TYR A 115 5.91 13.52 4.29
C TYR A 115 5.52 13.06 5.70
N CYS A 116 5.19 11.79 5.87
CA CYS A 116 4.82 11.22 7.16
C CYS A 116 5.92 11.38 8.23
N LEU A 117 7.19 11.24 7.85
CA LEU A 117 8.32 11.44 8.75
C LEU A 117 8.61 12.93 9.03
N ALA A 118 8.30 13.81 8.10
CA ALA A 118 8.39 15.27 8.31
C ALA A 118 7.24 15.80 9.18
N GLU A 119 6.06 15.17 9.12
CA GLU A 119 4.86 15.51 9.88
C GLU A 119 4.47 14.36 10.83
N PRO A 120 5.25 14.12 11.90
CA PRO A 120 5.11 12.92 12.72
C PRO A 120 3.76 12.83 13.44
N GLN A 121 3.07 13.95 13.68
CA GLN A 121 1.74 13.94 14.29
C GLN A 121 0.68 13.35 13.33
N VAL A 122 0.73 13.71 12.05
CA VAL A 122 -0.15 13.16 11.01
C VAL A 122 0.05 11.65 10.93
N PHE A 123 1.32 11.23 10.86
CA PHE A 123 1.66 9.82 10.77
C PHE A 123 1.24 9.03 12.02
N ASN A 124 1.51 9.57 13.21
CA ASN A 124 1.11 8.93 14.48
C ASN A 124 -0.41 8.77 14.58
N THR A 125 -1.19 9.81 14.22
CA THR A 125 -2.65 9.75 14.20
C THR A 125 -3.15 8.62 13.31
N GLN A 126 -2.59 8.48 12.10
CA GLN A 126 -2.96 7.42 11.18
C GLN A 126 -2.57 6.03 11.71
N LEU A 127 -1.35 5.87 12.21
CA LEU A 127 -0.87 4.59 12.75
C LEU A 127 -1.73 4.14 13.94
N ARG A 128 -2.07 5.04 14.85
CA ARG A 128 -2.96 4.75 15.98
C ARG A 128 -4.33 4.28 15.50
N ALA A 129 -4.92 4.95 14.52
CA ALA A 129 -6.20 4.57 13.94
C ALA A 129 -6.16 3.17 13.30
N ILE A 130 -5.10 2.84 12.55
CA ILE A 130 -4.94 1.51 11.96
C ILE A 130 -4.75 0.43 13.04
N LEU A 131 -3.90 0.70 14.04
CA LEU A 131 -3.70 -0.22 15.17
C LEU A 131 -5.00 -0.49 15.91
N ARG A 132 -5.79 0.54 16.22
CA ARG A 132 -7.12 0.38 16.83
C ARG A 132 -8.06 -0.48 15.99
N ALA A 133 -8.06 -0.27 14.66
CA ALA A 133 -8.88 -1.04 13.74
C ALA A 133 -8.50 -2.53 13.71
N SER A 134 -7.24 -2.90 13.98
CA SER A 134 -6.78 -4.30 13.99
C SER A 134 -7.56 -5.17 14.98
N ARG A 135 -8.13 -4.57 16.03
CA ARG A 135 -8.97 -5.28 17.01
C ARG A 135 -10.20 -5.95 16.39
N HIS A 136 -10.62 -5.50 15.22
CA HIS A 136 -11.84 -5.93 14.54
C HIS A 136 -11.60 -6.95 13.42
N GLY A 137 -10.35 -7.30 13.14
CA GLY A 137 -9.98 -8.30 12.14
C GLY A 137 -8.53 -8.14 11.68
N LYS A 138 -8.17 -8.80 10.59
CA LYS A 138 -6.78 -8.90 10.12
C LYS A 138 -6.33 -7.65 9.37
N ALA A 139 -6.02 -6.58 10.10
CA ALA A 139 -5.40 -5.38 9.54
C ALA A 139 -3.89 -5.55 9.39
N GLN A 140 -3.33 -4.98 8.33
CA GLN A 140 -1.89 -4.92 8.04
C GLN A 140 -1.52 -3.50 7.63
N ILE A 141 -0.34 -3.03 8.01
CA ILE A 141 0.19 -1.71 7.66
C ILE A 141 1.11 -1.85 6.45
N LEU A 142 0.93 -1.03 5.42
CA LEU A 142 1.81 -0.98 4.26
C LEU A 142 2.44 0.42 4.13
N ILE A 143 3.77 0.48 4.19
CA ILE A 143 4.54 1.72 4.10
C ILE A 143 4.93 1.98 2.64
N PRO A 144 4.40 3.05 1.99
CA PRO A 144 4.74 3.40 0.60
C PRO A 144 6.07 4.13 0.48
N MET A 145 6.61 4.19 -0.73
CA MET A 145 7.76 5.02 -1.15
C MET A 145 9.05 4.79 -0.36
N LEU A 146 9.24 3.61 0.22
CA LEU A 146 10.50 3.27 0.88
C LEU A 146 11.66 3.33 -0.14
N SER A 147 12.72 4.02 0.23
CA SER A 147 13.93 4.14 -0.59
C SER A 147 15.21 3.86 0.19
N THR A 148 15.21 4.12 1.50
CA THR A 148 16.36 3.96 2.37
C THR A 148 16.07 3.14 3.62
N TRP A 149 17.10 2.49 4.17
CA TRP A 149 17.02 1.81 5.46
C TRP A 149 16.57 2.74 6.59
N ASN A 150 17.03 4.00 6.55
CA ASN A 150 16.72 4.96 7.60
C ASN A 150 15.23 5.33 7.62
N GLU A 151 14.60 5.49 6.45
CA GLU A 151 13.15 5.71 6.36
C GLU A 151 12.39 4.55 6.98
N LEU A 152 12.75 3.31 6.64
CA LEU A 152 12.12 2.12 7.24
C LEU A 152 12.31 2.08 8.75
N HIS A 153 13.53 2.32 9.23
CA HIS A 153 13.83 2.28 10.66
C HIS A 153 13.01 3.32 11.44
N GLN A 154 12.90 4.54 10.92
CA GLN A 154 12.07 5.59 11.52
C GLN A 154 10.58 5.23 11.47
N ALA A 155 10.09 4.69 10.35
CA ALA A 155 8.69 4.26 10.24
C ALA A 155 8.35 3.17 11.26
N MET A 156 9.21 2.18 11.44
CA MET A 156 9.03 1.13 12.45
C MET A 156 9.04 1.69 13.88
N ALA A 157 9.88 2.68 14.16
CA ALA A 157 9.90 3.36 15.46
C ALA A 157 8.58 4.14 15.70
N CYS A 158 8.00 4.75 14.66
CA CYS A 158 6.68 5.40 14.76
C CYS A 158 5.56 4.39 15.03
N VAL A 159 5.58 3.21 14.39
CA VAL A 159 4.60 2.14 14.68
C VAL A 159 4.70 1.70 16.13
N GLU A 160 5.90 1.45 16.64
CA GLU A 160 6.10 1.07 18.03
C GLU A 160 5.68 2.16 19.02
N LEU A 161 5.97 3.43 18.71
CA LEU A 161 5.52 4.57 19.52
C LEU A 161 3.99 4.63 19.60
N ALA A 162 3.30 4.52 18.46
CA ALA A 162 1.84 4.52 18.40
C ALA A 162 1.24 3.38 19.23
N GLY A 163 1.78 2.17 19.10
CA GLY A 163 1.38 1.02 19.91
C GLY A 163 1.63 1.24 21.41
N GLY A 164 2.80 1.81 21.77
CA GLY A 164 3.15 2.16 23.15
C GLY A 164 2.17 3.16 23.78
N GLN A 165 1.75 4.18 23.03
CA GLN A 165 0.75 5.16 23.47
C GLN A 165 -0.60 4.49 23.73
N LEU A 166 -1.09 3.68 22.79
CA LEU A 166 -2.35 2.96 22.94
C LEU A 166 -2.34 2.02 24.16
N ARG A 167 -1.24 1.30 24.38
CA ARG A 167 -1.06 0.47 25.60
C ARG A 167 -1.12 1.29 26.88
N ALA A 168 -0.45 2.44 26.92
CA ALA A 168 -0.46 3.33 28.08
C ALA A 168 -1.85 3.91 28.38
N GLU A 169 -2.66 4.12 27.36
CA GLU A 169 -4.05 4.59 27.45
C GLU A 169 -5.06 3.46 27.74
N GLY A 170 -4.61 2.20 27.75
CA GLY A 170 -5.48 1.03 27.94
C GLY A 170 -6.37 0.70 26.74
N VAL A 171 -6.05 1.25 25.56
CA VAL A 171 -6.76 0.98 24.31
C VAL A 171 -6.27 -0.36 23.74
N LYS A 172 -7.23 -1.26 23.50
CA LYS A 172 -6.92 -2.61 22.99
C LYS A 172 -6.78 -2.61 21.48
N PHE A 173 -5.76 -3.32 20.98
CA PHE A 173 -5.54 -3.62 19.58
C PHE A 173 -4.88 -5.01 19.47
N ASP A 174 -4.84 -5.60 18.28
CA ASP A 174 -4.16 -6.89 18.09
C ASP A 174 -2.65 -6.68 17.95
N GLU A 175 -1.88 -7.61 18.51
CA GLU A 175 -0.41 -7.58 18.47
C GLU A 175 0.12 -8.97 18.14
N PRO A 176 1.11 -9.07 17.22
CA PRO A 176 1.64 -7.98 16.39
C PRO A 176 0.73 -7.66 15.20
N VAL A 177 0.65 -6.38 14.81
CA VAL A 177 0.08 -5.99 13.51
C VAL A 177 1.19 -6.09 12.46
N PRO A 178 1.01 -6.88 11.39
CA PRO A 178 2.04 -7.02 10.35
C PRO A 178 2.34 -5.69 9.66
N VAL A 179 3.63 -5.40 9.44
CA VAL A 179 4.09 -4.22 8.72
C VAL A 179 4.83 -4.63 7.46
N GLY A 180 4.33 -4.19 6.32
CA GLY A 180 4.93 -4.42 5.00
C GLY A 180 5.52 -3.15 4.40
N GLY A 181 6.35 -3.36 3.40
CA GLY A 181 6.93 -2.28 2.59
C GLY A 181 6.47 -2.34 1.15
N MET A 182 6.12 -1.19 0.58
CA MET A 182 5.87 -1.08 -0.85
C MET A 182 7.20 -0.90 -1.58
N ILE A 183 7.46 -1.80 -2.50
CA ILE A 183 8.66 -1.78 -3.35
C ILE A 183 8.28 -1.16 -4.68
N GLU A 184 8.46 0.15 -4.75
CA GLU A 184 8.06 0.97 -5.89
C GLU A 184 9.11 2.01 -6.28
N VAL A 185 10.17 2.13 -5.46
CA VAL A 185 11.37 2.90 -5.79
C VAL A 185 12.48 1.92 -6.17
N PRO A 186 13.16 2.08 -7.32
CA PRO A 186 14.23 1.17 -7.75
C PRO A 186 15.32 0.95 -6.71
N ALA A 187 15.65 1.98 -5.92
CA ALA A 187 16.61 1.89 -4.82
C ALA A 187 16.20 0.83 -3.78
N ALA A 188 14.91 0.76 -3.41
CA ALA A 188 14.42 -0.25 -2.47
C ALA A 188 14.47 -1.66 -3.09
N ALA A 189 14.11 -1.81 -4.37
CA ALA A 189 14.18 -3.10 -5.06
C ALA A 189 15.61 -3.65 -5.10
N ILE A 190 16.58 -2.80 -5.38
CA ILE A 190 18.02 -3.17 -5.45
C ILE A 190 18.57 -3.46 -4.05
N ALA A 191 18.23 -2.62 -3.06
CA ALA A 191 18.70 -2.75 -1.69
C ALA A 191 17.83 -3.66 -0.81
N LEU A 192 16.88 -4.40 -1.38
CA LEU A 192 15.90 -5.22 -0.67
C LEU A 192 16.51 -6.15 0.40
N PRO A 193 17.70 -6.77 0.22
CA PRO A 193 18.32 -7.58 1.27
C PRO A 193 18.53 -6.84 2.60
N MET A 194 18.62 -5.51 2.58
CA MET A 194 18.73 -4.69 3.79
C MET A 194 17.37 -4.50 4.49
N PHE A 195 16.28 -4.46 3.73
CA PHE A 195 14.93 -4.18 4.25
C PHE A 195 14.21 -5.43 4.73
N ILE A 196 14.41 -6.56 4.04
CA ILE A 196 13.57 -7.75 4.12
C ILE A 196 13.45 -8.33 5.53
N ARG A 197 14.48 -8.19 6.37
CA ARG A 197 14.49 -8.73 7.74
C ARG A 197 13.60 -7.97 8.73
N LYS A 198 13.09 -6.82 8.32
CA LYS A 198 12.28 -5.94 9.18
C LYS A 198 10.84 -5.82 8.69
N LEU A 199 10.51 -6.48 7.59
CA LEU A 199 9.20 -6.42 6.98
C LEU A 199 8.54 -7.80 7.02
N ASP A 200 7.27 -7.83 7.39
CA ASP A 200 6.47 -9.05 7.45
C ASP A 200 5.97 -9.48 6.07
N PHE A 201 5.81 -8.54 5.15
CA PHE A 201 5.40 -8.78 3.77
C PHE A 201 5.85 -7.63 2.86
N LEU A 202 5.77 -7.87 1.55
CA LEU A 202 6.08 -6.88 0.52
C LEU A 202 4.92 -6.71 -0.45
N SER A 203 4.79 -5.51 -0.99
CA SER A 203 3.88 -5.21 -2.10
C SER A 203 4.64 -4.46 -3.18
N ILE A 204 4.63 -4.96 -4.42
CA ILE A 204 5.31 -4.31 -5.54
C ILE A 204 4.34 -3.31 -6.16
N GLY A 205 4.62 -2.02 -6.01
CA GLY A 205 3.88 -0.92 -6.60
C GLY A 205 4.36 -0.64 -8.02
N THR A 206 3.90 -1.43 -9.00
CA THR A 206 4.45 -1.40 -10.36
C THR A 206 4.28 -0.07 -11.06
N ASN A 207 3.22 0.68 -10.78
CA ASN A 207 2.96 1.97 -11.42
C ASN A 207 4.11 2.96 -11.16
N ASP A 208 4.45 3.15 -9.90
CA ASP A 208 5.54 4.05 -9.49
C ASP A 208 6.91 3.41 -9.78
N LEU A 209 7.06 2.08 -9.65
CA LEU A 209 8.30 1.40 -10.02
C LEU A 209 8.66 1.62 -11.49
N ILE A 210 7.69 1.52 -12.40
CA ILE A 210 7.89 1.79 -13.83
C ILE A 210 8.25 3.26 -14.05
N GLN A 211 7.46 4.18 -13.47
CA GLN A 211 7.68 5.61 -13.57
C GLN A 211 9.10 6.00 -13.16
N TYR A 212 9.58 5.54 -12.00
CA TYR A 212 10.91 5.88 -11.50
C TYR A 212 12.02 5.14 -12.22
N THR A 213 11.79 3.91 -12.67
CA THR A 213 12.79 3.15 -13.44
C THR A 213 13.06 3.77 -14.79
N LEU A 214 12.00 4.23 -15.47
CA LEU A 214 12.09 4.81 -16.82
C LEU A 214 12.24 6.34 -16.78
N ALA A 215 12.19 6.96 -15.60
CA ALA A 215 12.27 8.41 -15.40
C ALA A 215 11.22 9.18 -16.24
N ILE A 216 9.99 8.70 -16.24
CA ILE A 216 8.85 9.30 -16.94
C ILE A 216 7.77 9.70 -15.96
N ASP A 217 7.03 10.75 -16.29
CA ASP A 217 5.79 11.08 -15.60
C ASP A 217 4.61 10.45 -16.37
N ARG A 218 3.96 9.45 -15.78
CA ARG A 218 2.82 8.75 -16.40
C ARG A 218 1.58 9.62 -16.56
N ALA A 219 1.53 10.76 -15.86
CA ALA A 219 0.45 11.74 -15.97
C ALA A 219 0.72 12.81 -17.03
N ASP A 220 1.93 12.90 -17.61
CA ASP A 220 2.25 13.80 -18.70
C ASP A 220 2.02 13.09 -20.04
N ASP A 221 0.94 13.45 -20.74
CA ASP A 221 0.53 12.86 -22.03
C ASP A 221 1.65 12.87 -23.09
N ARG A 222 2.60 13.81 -22.99
CA ARG A 222 3.71 13.92 -23.94
C ARG A 222 4.72 12.78 -23.82
N VAL A 223 4.82 12.16 -22.65
CA VAL A 223 5.78 11.09 -22.37
C VAL A 223 5.12 9.80 -21.87
N ALA A 224 3.81 9.81 -21.58
CA ALA A 224 3.08 8.65 -21.10
C ALA A 224 3.18 7.43 -22.04
N HIS A 225 3.37 7.67 -23.34
CA HIS A 225 3.60 6.62 -24.35
C HIS A 225 4.90 5.82 -24.15
N LEU A 226 5.81 6.31 -23.31
CA LEU A 226 7.06 5.61 -22.94
C LEU A 226 6.86 4.68 -21.74
N TYR A 227 5.67 4.70 -21.12
CA TYR A 227 5.34 3.81 -20.01
C TYR A 227 5.23 2.37 -20.53
N ASP A 228 6.25 1.57 -20.23
CA ASP A 228 6.34 0.18 -20.70
C ASP A 228 6.48 -0.79 -19.50
N PRO A 229 5.39 -1.48 -19.11
CA PRO A 229 5.42 -2.47 -18.03
C PRO A 229 6.28 -3.69 -18.34
N LEU A 230 6.55 -3.98 -19.63
CA LEU A 230 7.39 -5.10 -20.06
C LEU A 230 8.85 -4.70 -20.30
N HIS A 231 9.23 -3.47 -19.97
CA HIS A 231 10.62 -3.02 -20.14
C HIS A 231 11.59 -3.94 -19.35
N PRO A 232 12.70 -4.41 -19.97
CA PRO A 232 13.61 -5.37 -19.34
C PRO A 232 14.12 -4.93 -17.95
N ALA A 233 14.37 -3.65 -17.74
CA ALA A 233 14.80 -3.11 -16.45
C ALA A 233 13.71 -3.27 -15.38
N VAL A 234 12.46 -3.02 -15.73
CA VAL A 234 11.30 -3.18 -14.82
C VAL A 234 11.14 -4.65 -14.46
N LEU A 235 11.12 -5.54 -15.45
CA LEU A 235 11.00 -6.98 -15.22
C LEU A 235 12.14 -7.52 -14.36
N THR A 236 13.37 -7.01 -14.56
CA THR A 236 14.53 -7.37 -13.72
C THR A 236 14.32 -6.97 -12.26
N LEU A 237 13.81 -5.77 -11.99
CA LEU A 237 13.53 -5.30 -10.62
C LEU A 237 12.41 -6.11 -9.97
N VAL A 238 11.33 -6.38 -10.70
CA VAL A 238 10.21 -7.20 -10.20
C VAL A 238 10.68 -8.62 -9.88
N ALA A 239 11.35 -9.28 -10.83
CA ALA A 239 11.87 -10.64 -10.64
C ALA A 239 12.89 -10.72 -9.50
N GLY A 240 13.81 -9.75 -9.40
CA GLY A 240 14.80 -9.66 -8.33
C GLY A 240 14.14 -9.47 -6.95
N THR A 241 13.08 -8.66 -6.88
CA THR A 241 12.28 -8.47 -5.67
C THR A 241 11.62 -9.77 -5.24
N ILE A 242 10.94 -10.46 -6.16
CA ILE A 242 10.26 -11.74 -5.88
C ILE A 242 11.27 -12.79 -5.41
N GLN A 243 12.40 -12.94 -6.12
CA GLN A 243 13.45 -13.91 -5.75
C GLN A 243 14.02 -13.63 -4.36
N THR A 244 14.28 -12.36 -4.03
CA THR A 244 14.83 -11.98 -2.73
C THR A 244 13.81 -12.23 -1.62
N ALA A 245 12.55 -11.90 -1.85
CA ALA A 245 11.45 -12.16 -0.93
C ALA A 245 11.29 -13.67 -0.66
N THR A 246 11.25 -14.47 -1.72
CA THR A 246 11.14 -15.94 -1.63
C THR A 246 12.28 -16.56 -0.83
N ARG A 247 13.53 -16.13 -1.10
CA ARG A 247 14.71 -16.60 -0.34
C ARG A 247 14.66 -16.19 1.13
N GLY A 248 14.08 -15.02 1.41
CA GLY A 248 13.90 -14.51 2.77
C GLY A 248 12.69 -15.10 3.50
N GLY A 249 11.86 -15.89 2.83
CA GLY A 249 10.61 -16.41 3.39
C GLY A 249 9.56 -15.32 3.66
N VAL A 250 9.65 -14.16 2.98
CA VAL A 250 8.75 -13.04 3.14
C VAL A 250 7.72 -13.06 2.01
N PRO A 251 6.40 -13.05 2.32
CA PRO A 251 5.37 -12.97 1.30
C PRO A 251 5.49 -11.71 0.45
N VAL A 252 5.25 -11.84 -0.85
CA VAL A 252 5.27 -10.72 -1.78
C VAL A 252 4.05 -10.74 -2.69
N ALA A 253 3.42 -9.58 -2.86
CA ALA A 253 2.30 -9.36 -3.77
C ALA A 253 2.65 -8.29 -4.80
N VAL A 254 1.85 -8.21 -5.86
CA VAL A 254 1.89 -7.12 -6.84
C VAL A 254 0.58 -6.36 -6.74
N CYS A 255 0.62 -5.04 -6.59
CA CYS A 255 -0.57 -4.23 -6.39
C CYS A 255 -0.79 -3.14 -7.46
N GLY A 256 0.14 -2.94 -8.39
CA GLY A 256 -0.01 -2.01 -9.50
C GLY A 256 -0.92 -2.53 -10.62
N GLU A 257 -1.13 -1.72 -11.64
CA GLU A 257 -2.00 -2.06 -12.78
C GLU A 257 -1.59 -3.33 -13.52
N MET A 258 -0.30 -3.65 -13.56
CA MET A 258 0.20 -4.92 -14.11
C MET A 258 -0.51 -6.14 -13.53
N ALA A 259 -0.86 -6.13 -12.23
CA ALA A 259 -1.49 -7.27 -11.57
C ALA A 259 -2.93 -7.53 -12.05
N GLY A 260 -3.57 -6.52 -12.64
CA GLY A 260 -4.94 -6.60 -13.17
C GLY A 260 -5.02 -6.75 -14.68
N ASP A 261 -3.90 -6.68 -15.37
CA ASP A 261 -3.85 -6.79 -16.83
C ASP A 261 -3.91 -8.27 -17.25
N PRO A 262 -4.91 -8.69 -18.02
CA PRO A 262 -5.06 -10.08 -18.42
C PRO A 262 -3.98 -10.58 -19.40
N LEU A 263 -3.13 -9.70 -19.93
CA LEU A 263 -2.03 -10.03 -20.83
C LEU A 263 -0.68 -10.15 -20.12
N LEU A 264 -0.59 -9.68 -18.88
CA LEU A 264 0.60 -9.67 -18.04
C LEU A 264 0.47 -10.65 -16.89
#